data_abd5d9815eae0f20cb253c14fc69bc31
#
_entry.id   abd5d9815eae0f20cb253c14fc69bc31
#
_cell.length_a   1.000
_cell.length_b   1.000
_cell.length_c   1.000
_cell.angle_alpha   90.00
_cell.angle_beta   90.00
_cell.angle_gamma   90.00
#
_symmetry.space_group_name_H-M   'P 1'
#
loop_
_entity.id
_entity.type
_entity.pdbx_description
1 polymer ?
#
loop_
_entity_poly.entity_id
_entity_poly.type
_entity_poly.pdbx_seq_one_letter_code
_entity_poly.pdbx_strand_id
1 'polypeptide(L)'
;YIISILYLSFGKIQALHHYVDFATHLEILWRNSQGLGLTTLMSETYHGGSNWFAAHFTPIIYLTYVPAFAIWPSPYVIPVSETLFITSSLIPLWIISKKYFNPDLSRLFICSFLFYPTIFYTNLYGTAYIELCIPLFLWLFYFFEEKKNTLFLLFLFLCLMIREEVSLVTSFFGIYMMIKKRYLLGFLTIILSLIYFYIVLFVIMPSFRAEDFNKAHISAVWFKEWGSTYSEMIMNILFNPIDTLSKILIPPKIGNFVMILIPLLFISLGNMLIFCIAIPNLAMTFLSFSITHSSYILYYLSPSLPIFFYAAISGISKISTWRIVNQNALIHAILVASISTT
;
A
#
# COMPACT_ATOMS: atom_id res chain seq x y z
N TYR A 1 -7.44 19.64 5.79
CA TYR A 1 -6.66 18.40 5.87
C TYR A 1 -5.18 18.63 5.57
N ILE A 2 -4.79 19.05 4.34
CA ILE A 2 -3.37 19.24 3.95
C ILE A 2 -2.63 20.13 4.96
N ILE A 3 -3.18 21.31 5.28
CA ILE A 3 -2.56 22.25 6.23
C ILE A 3 -2.38 21.60 7.60
N SER A 4 -3.40 20.88 8.11
CA SER A 4 -3.34 20.22 9.42
C SER A 4 -2.29 19.12 9.47
N ILE A 5 -2.23 18.26 8.44
CA ILE A 5 -1.23 17.21 8.35
C ILE A 5 0.18 17.81 8.29
N LEU A 6 0.40 18.81 7.42
CA LEU A 6 1.72 19.44 7.31
C LEU A 6 2.13 20.14 8.60
N TYR A 7 1.20 20.82 9.29
CA TYR A 7 1.47 21.42 10.59
C TYR A 7 1.94 20.38 11.62
N LEU A 8 1.23 19.25 11.72
CA LEU A 8 1.60 18.15 12.63
C LEU A 8 2.94 17.51 12.22
N SER A 9 3.14 17.25 10.94
CA SER A 9 4.38 16.64 10.44
C SER A 9 5.59 17.56 10.64
N PHE A 10 5.43 18.85 10.42
CA PHE A 10 6.51 19.84 10.68
C PHE A 10 6.82 19.95 12.17
N GLY A 11 5.80 19.93 13.01
CA GLY A 11 5.98 19.87 14.46
C GLY A 11 6.76 18.64 14.92
N LYS A 12 6.49 17.46 14.32
CA LYS A 12 7.26 16.24 14.59
C LYS A 12 8.73 16.38 14.19
N ILE A 13 9.03 17.00 13.03
CA ILE A 13 10.41 17.25 12.58
C ILE A 13 11.12 18.17 13.58
N GLN A 14 10.49 19.28 13.96
CA GLN A 14 11.06 20.24 14.91
C GLN A 14 11.29 19.65 16.30
N ALA A 15 10.40 18.77 16.74
CA ALA A 15 10.51 18.06 18.02
C ALA A 15 11.44 16.82 17.95
N LEU A 16 12.05 16.51 16.81
CA LEU A 16 12.83 15.29 16.57
C LEU A 16 12.04 14.00 16.90
N HIS A 17 10.73 14.04 16.74
CA HIS A 17 9.80 12.96 17.06
C HIS A 17 9.39 12.19 15.81
N HIS A 18 10.37 11.58 15.14
CA HIS A 18 10.15 10.73 13.97
C HIS A 18 10.66 9.31 14.18
N TYR A 19 10.06 8.39 13.44
CA TYR A 19 10.56 7.02 13.35
C TYR A 19 11.91 6.98 12.62
N VAL A 20 12.66 5.92 12.84
CA VAL A 20 13.97 5.69 12.21
C VAL A 20 13.89 5.70 10.67
N ASP A 21 12.76 5.25 10.11
CA ASP A 21 12.54 5.24 8.67
C ASP A 21 12.61 6.64 8.06
N PHE A 22 12.07 7.66 8.73
CA PHE A 22 12.17 9.04 8.25
C PHE A 22 13.63 9.48 8.11
N ALA A 23 14.45 9.21 9.14
CA ALA A 23 15.87 9.56 9.11
C ALA A 23 16.61 8.79 7.99
N THR A 24 16.30 7.51 7.82
CA THR A 24 16.84 6.66 6.75
C THR A 24 16.50 7.21 5.37
N HIS A 25 15.24 7.58 5.14
CA HIS A 25 14.81 8.12 3.84
C HIS A 25 15.39 9.50 3.57
N LEU A 26 15.54 10.35 4.59
CA LEU A 26 16.21 11.63 4.46
C LEU A 26 17.69 11.45 4.12
N GLU A 27 18.37 10.50 4.78
CA GLU A 27 19.77 10.14 4.48
C GLU A 27 19.92 9.67 3.01
N ILE A 28 19.03 8.79 2.53
CA ILE A 28 19.01 8.32 1.15
C ILE A 28 18.94 9.47 0.15
N LEU A 29 18.01 10.40 0.36
CA LEU A 29 17.82 11.55 -0.52
C LEU A 29 19.02 12.49 -0.48
N TRP A 30 19.57 12.75 0.72
CA TRP A 30 20.74 13.58 0.89
C TRP A 30 21.97 12.96 0.22
N ARG A 31 22.27 11.69 0.48
CA ARG A 31 23.41 10.99 -0.13
C ARG A 31 23.27 10.94 -1.65
N ASN A 32 22.07 10.70 -2.16
CA ASN A 32 21.83 10.73 -3.61
C ASN A 32 22.12 12.13 -4.19
N SER A 33 21.81 13.21 -3.49
CA SER A 33 22.13 14.57 -3.92
C SER A 33 23.63 14.87 -3.95
N GLN A 34 24.42 14.11 -3.18
CA GLN A 34 25.88 14.17 -3.19
C GLN A 34 26.54 13.23 -4.23
N GLY A 35 25.74 12.59 -5.09
CA GLY A 35 26.26 11.65 -6.09
C GLY A 35 26.60 10.25 -5.57
N LEU A 36 26.24 9.93 -4.31
CA LEU A 36 26.53 8.64 -3.68
C LEU A 36 25.43 7.60 -3.95
N GLY A 37 24.44 7.91 -4.79
CA GLY A 37 23.30 7.05 -5.07
C GLY A 37 22.35 6.90 -3.88
N LEU A 38 21.43 5.94 -3.95
CA LEU A 38 20.47 5.66 -2.87
C LEU A 38 21.12 4.83 -1.75
N THR A 39 22.15 5.36 -1.11
CA THR A 39 22.87 4.66 -0.04
C THR A 39 22.43 5.10 1.34
N THR A 40 22.57 4.22 2.32
CA THR A 40 22.25 4.48 3.73
C THR A 40 23.01 3.53 4.65
N LEU A 41 23.41 4.01 5.83
CA LEU A 41 24.05 3.20 6.87
C LEU A 41 23.12 2.09 7.37
N MET A 42 21.80 2.34 7.40
CA MET A 42 20.81 1.34 7.79
C MET A 42 20.87 0.12 6.86
N SER A 43 20.92 0.33 5.55
CA SER A 43 21.02 -0.74 4.57
C SER A 43 22.34 -1.52 4.71
N GLU A 44 23.45 -0.84 4.95
CA GLU A 44 24.73 -1.46 5.18
C GLU A 44 24.71 -2.37 6.42
N THR A 45 24.15 -1.87 7.52
CA THR A 45 24.13 -2.60 8.81
C THR A 45 23.20 -3.81 8.78
N TYR A 46 22.01 -3.68 8.20
CA TYR A 46 20.94 -4.69 8.32
C TYR A 46 20.72 -5.53 7.07
N HIS A 47 21.24 -5.11 5.91
CA HIS A 47 20.97 -5.76 4.62
C HIS A 47 22.23 -6.17 3.87
N GLY A 48 23.41 -5.92 4.46
CA GLY A 48 24.69 -6.31 3.88
C GLY A 48 25.07 -5.57 2.60
N GLY A 49 24.50 -4.40 2.37
CA GLY A 49 24.83 -3.54 1.24
C GLY A 49 24.41 -2.11 1.50
N SER A 50 25.26 -1.15 1.17
CA SER A 50 25.01 0.28 1.41
C SER A 50 23.84 0.84 0.60
N ASN A 51 23.51 0.23 -0.55
CA ASN A 51 22.42 0.67 -1.40
C ASN A 51 21.05 0.24 -0.84
N TRP A 52 20.09 1.17 -0.82
CA TRP A 52 18.71 0.92 -0.38
C TRP A 52 18.04 -0.25 -1.11
N PHE A 53 18.42 -0.50 -2.36
CA PHE A 53 17.89 -1.63 -3.12
C PHE A 53 18.30 -3.01 -2.59
N ALA A 54 19.24 -3.08 -1.65
CA ALA A 54 19.49 -4.31 -0.89
C ALA A 54 18.33 -4.65 0.06
N ALA A 55 17.61 -3.62 0.55
CA ALA A 55 16.47 -3.73 1.47
C ALA A 55 15.13 -3.82 0.73
N HIS A 56 14.84 -2.81 -0.10
CA HIS A 56 13.63 -2.70 -0.89
C HIS A 56 13.92 -2.13 -2.28
N PHE A 57 13.39 -2.76 -3.30
CA PHE A 57 13.54 -2.28 -4.67
C PHE A 57 12.46 -1.26 -5.01
N THR A 58 12.80 0.02 -4.85
CA THR A 58 11.88 1.16 -4.95
C THR A 58 12.31 2.18 -6.02
N PRO A 59 12.46 1.79 -7.30
CA PRO A 59 12.96 2.71 -8.33
C PRO A 59 12.06 3.94 -8.58
N ILE A 60 10.80 3.91 -8.16
CA ILE A 60 9.89 5.05 -8.25
C ILE A 60 10.39 6.30 -7.50
N ILE A 61 11.30 6.14 -6.56
CA ILE A 61 11.94 7.25 -5.84
C ILE A 61 12.58 8.25 -6.80
N TYR A 62 13.20 7.76 -7.89
CA TYR A 62 13.83 8.61 -8.91
C TYR A 62 12.84 9.46 -9.70
N LEU A 63 11.56 9.10 -9.70
CA LEU A 63 10.49 9.87 -10.35
C LEU A 63 9.73 10.77 -9.37
N THR A 64 9.92 10.60 -8.07
CA THR A 64 9.12 11.24 -7.04
C THR A 64 9.96 12.05 -6.06
N TYR A 65 10.51 11.41 -5.05
CA TYR A 65 11.20 12.11 -3.95
C TYR A 65 12.57 12.67 -4.34
N VAL A 66 13.33 12.00 -5.22
CA VAL A 66 14.64 12.50 -5.66
C VAL A 66 14.52 13.84 -6.39
N PRO A 67 13.66 14.02 -7.39
CA PRO A 67 13.47 15.32 -8.02
C PRO A 67 12.94 16.38 -7.05
N ALA A 68 12.02 16.02 -6.15
CA ALA A 68 11.50 16.93 -5.15
C ALA A 68 12.60 17.43 -4.21
N PHE A 69 13.49 16.53 -3.75
CA PHE A 69 14.61 16.88 -2.90
C PHE A 69 15.69 17.70 -3.64
N ALA A 70 15.89 17.44 -4.92
CA ALA A 70 16.81 18.26 -5.76
C ALA A 70 16.34 19.70 -5.90
N ILE A 71 15.01 19.94 -5.95
CA ILE A 71 14.42 21.28 -5.99
C ILE A 71 14.44 21.95 -4.61
N TRP A 72 14.15 21.18 -3.57
CA TRP A 72 14.06 21.69 -2.19
C TRP A 72 14.77 20.72 -1.22
N PRO A 73 16.11 20.86 -1.02
CA PRO A 73 16.91 19.97 -0.18
C PRO A 73 16.66 20.25 1.32
N SER A 74 15.52 19.80 1.80
CA SER A 74 15.03 20.03 3.16
C SER A 74 14.33 18.80 3.70
N PRO A 75 14.40 18.48 5.01
CA PRO A 75 13.63 17.38 5.59
C PRO A 75 12.11 17.55 5.41
N TYR A 76 11.63 18.75 5.25
CA TYR A 76 10.21 19.06 5.05
C TYR A 76 9.68 18.59 3.68
N VAL A 77 10.56 18.33 2.70
CA VAL A 77 10.14 17.84 1.38
C VAL A 77 9.47 16.49 1.48
N ILE A 78 9.87 15.64 2.42
CA ILE A 78 9.31 14.30 2.60
C ILE A 78 7.80 14.38 2.92
N PRO A 79 7.35 14.99 4.04
CA PRO A 79 5.93 15.04 4.36
C PRO A 79 5.12 15.87 3.37
N VAL A 80 5.72 16.88 2.73
CA VAL A 80 5.03 17.63 1.67
C VAL A 80 4.76 16.73 0.46
N SER A 81 5.76 16.01 -0.02
CA SER A 81 5.61 15.09 -1.17
C SER A 81 4.60 13.98 -0.84
N GLU A 82 4.72 13.34 0.32
CA GLU A 82 3.81 12.30 0.77
C GLU A 82 2.36 12.78 0.84
N THR A 83 2.13 13.93 1.48
CA THR A 83 0.79 14.53 1.58
C THR A 83 0.21 14.84 0.20
N LEU A 84 1.02 15.36 -0.72
CA LEU A 84 0.59 15.63 -2.09
C LEU A 84 0.27 14.34 -2.86
N PHE A 85 1.08 13.30 -2.72
CA PHE A 85 0.82 12.00 -3.35
C PHE A 85 -0.46 11.36 -2.82
N ILE A 86 -0.63 11.28 -1.50
CA ILE A 86 -1.84 10.71 -0.89
C ILE A 86 -3.08 11.52 -1.29
N THR A 87 -3.02 12.85 -1.24
CA THR A 87 -4.17 13.69 -1.61
C THR A 87 -4.45 13.69 -3.11
N SER A 88 -3.47 13.39 -3.97
CA SER A 88 -3.71 13.19 -5.41
C SER A 88 -4.69 12.04 -5.70
N SER A 89 -4.84 11.09 -4.76
CA SER A 89 -5.82 10.00 -4.80
C SER A 89 -7.25 10.49 -4.89
N LEU A 90 -7.53 11.71 -4.42
CA LEU A 90 -8.87 12.30 -4.46
C LEU A 90 -9.38 12.46 -5.89
N ILE A 91 -8.48 12.66 -6.86
CA ILE A 91 -8.83 12.83 -8.28
C ILE A 91 -9.45 11.54 -8.85
N PRO A 92 -8.73 10.40 -8.90
CA PRO A 92 -9.32 9.17 -9.41
C PRO A 92 -10.49 8.68 -8.56
N LEU A 93 -10.44 8.84 -7.22
CA LEU A 93 -11.53 8.47 -6.33
C LEU A 93 -12.81 9.28 -6.62
N TRP A 94 -12.68 10.59 -6.88
CA TRP A 94 -13.76 11.46 -7.32
C TRP A 94 -14.36 11.00 -8.63
N ILE A 95 -13.53 10.76 -9.64
CA ILE A 95 -13.98 10.34 -10.96
C ILE A 95 -14.71 9.00 -10.88
N ILE A 96 -14.19 8.05 -10.12
CA ILE A 96 -14.79 6.72 -9.93
C ILE A 96 -16.10 6.86 -9.17
N SER A 97 -16.11 7.53 -8.02
CA SER A 97 -17.30 7.61 -7.15
C SER A 97 -18.50 8.27 -7.84
N LYS A 98 -18.26 9.28 -8.68
CA LYS A 98 -19.32 9.95 -9.47
C LYS A 98 -20.02 9.06 -10.49
N LYS A 99 -19.47 7.90 -10.82
CA LYS A 99 -20.18 6.92 -11.66
C LYS A 99 -21.27 6.16 -10.90
N TYR A 100 -21.18 6.15 -9.57
CA TYR A 100 -22.06 5.37 -8.70
C TYR A 100 -22.91 6.24 -7.77
N PHE A 101 -22.46 7.46 -7.47
CA PHE A 101 -23.08 8.38 -6.54
C PHE A 101 -23.34 9.74 -7.20
N ASN A 102 -24.27 10.50 -6.68
CA ASN A 102 -24.41 11.91 -7.03
C ASN A 102 -23.18 12.72 -6.53
N PRO A 103 -22.96 13.96 -7.04
CA PRO A 103 -21.78 14.74 -6.68
C PRO A 103 -21.64 15.01 -5.18
N ASP A 104 -22.74 15.24 -4.44
CA ASP A 104 -22.67 15.54 -3.02
C ASP A 104 -22.26 14.32 -2.20
N LEU A 105 -22.82 13.16 -2.49
CA LEU A 105 -22.42 11.90 -1.88
C LEU A 105 -20.97 11.51 -2.22
N SER A 106 -20.54 11.80 -3.44
CA SER A 106 -19.14 11.60 -3.82
C SER A 106 -18.19 12.48 -3.02
N ARG A 107 -18.55 13.75 -2.72
CA ARG A 107 -17.77 14.63 -1.85
C ARG A 107 -17.68 14.07 -0.43
N LEU A 108 -18.79 13.61 0.15
CA LEU A 108 -18.80 13.02 1.49
C LEU A 108 -17.95 11.74 1.55
N PHE A 109 -18.02 10.90 0.52
CA PHE A 109 -17.21 9.68 0.44
C PHE A 109 -15.69 10.00 0.34
N ILE A 110 -15.32 11.05 -0.38
CA ILE A 110 -13.94 11.55 -0.45
C ILE A 110 -13.49 12.11 0.90
N CYS A 111 -14.36 12.82 1.61
CA CYS A 111 -14.07 13.27 2.97
C CYS A 111 -13.79 12.08 3.89
N SER A 112 -14.58 11.00 3.79
CA SER A 112 -14.33 9.80 4.60
C SER A 112 -12.99 9.14 4.29
N PHE A 113 -12.49 9.24 3.05
CA PHE A 113 -11.16 8.78 2.68
C PHE A 113 -10.06 9.57 3.41
N LEU A 114 -10.15 10.89 3.46
CA LEU A 114 -9.16 11.73 4.14
C LEU A 114 -9.11 11.49 5.66
N PHE A 115 -10.26 11.20 6.25
CA PHE A 115 -10.40 10.89 7.67
C PHE A 115 -10.36 9.38 7.96
N TYR A 116 -9.99 8.55 7.00
CA TYR A 116 -9.82 7.14 7.27
C TYR A 116 -8.52 6.94 8.07
N PRO A 117 -8.57 6.26 9.25
CA PRO A 117 -7.46 6.22 10.18
C PRO A 117 -6.13 5.82 9.53
N THR A 118 -6.12 4.72 8.77
CA THR A 118 -4.88 4.26 8.15
C THR A 118 -4.31 5.28 7.15
N ILE A 119 -5.16 6.00 6.39
CA ILE A 119 -4.71 7.09 5.49
C ILE A 119 -4.11 8.24 6.31
N PHE A 120 -4.79 8.64 7.38
CA PHE A 120 -4.37 9.73 8.25
C PHE A 120 -3.01 9.43 8.91
N TYR A 121 -2.90 8.26 9.55
CA TYR A 121 -1.67 7.87 10.25
C TYR A 121 -0.52 7.54 9.30
N THR A 122 -0.78 6.94 8.14
CA THR A 122 0.24 6.74 7.10
C THR A 122 0.84 8.08 6.69
N ASN A 123 0.00 9.09 6.45
CA ASN A 123 0.46 10.43 6.08
C ASN A 123 1.24 11.15 7.20
N LEU A 124 1.04 10.77 8.45
CA LEU A 124 1.82 11.29 9.60
C LEU A 124 3.07 10.48 9.91
N TYR A 125 3.24 9.32 9.29
CA TYR A 125 4.37 8.43 9.57
C TYR A 125 5.70 9.03 9.10
N GLY A 126 5.73 9.58 7.89
CA GLY A 126 6.90 10.24 7.33
C GLY A 126 7.64 9.39 6.29
N THR A 127 6.89 8.77 5.43
CA THR A 127 7.20 7.98 4.23
C THR A 127 7.81 6.59 4.45
N ALA A 128 7.32 5.67 3.64
CA ALA A 128 7.89 4.36 3.39
C ALA A 128 7.85 4.02 1.89
N TYR A 129 7.50 5.00 1.06
CA TYR A 129 7.30 4.94 -0.41
C TYR A 129 6.13 4.05 -0.85
N ILE A 130 5.71 3.08 -0.04
CA ILE A 130 4.62 2.15 -0.37
C ILE A 130 3.25 2.84 -0.41
N GLU A 131 3.10 3.98 0.23
CA GLU A 131 1.89 4.83 0.18
C GLU A 131 1.58 5.35 -1.23
N LEU A 132 2.56 5.37 -2.13
CA LEU A 132 2.35 5.67 -3.55
C LEU A 132 1.40 4.66 -4.23
N CYS A 133 1.21 3.48 -3.64
CA CYS A 133 0.18 2.53 -4.08
C CYS A 133 -1.22 3.15 -4.05
N ILE A 134 -1.51 4.07 -3.12
CA ILE A 134 -2.85 4.59 -2.90
C ILE A 134 -3.37 5.31 -4.15
N PRO A 135 -2.72 6.36 -4.68
CA PRO A 135 -3.17 7.01 -5.92
C PRO A 135 -3.04 6.11 -7.15
N LEU A 136 -1.95 5.33 -7.26
CA LEU A 136 -1.67 4.58 -8.48
C LEU A 136 -2.65 3.43 -8.69
N PHE A 137 -3.06 2.70 -7.64
CA PHE A 137 -4.09 1.66 -7.76
C PHE A 137 -5.48 2.23 -8.07
N LEU A 138 -5.83 3.41 -7.54
CA LEU A 138 -7.09 4.07 -7.91
C LEU A 138 -7.11 4.43 -9.41
N TRP A 139 -5.98 4.91 -9.95
CA TRP A 139 -5.84 5.12 -11.39
C TRP A 139 -5.89 3.80 -12.19
N LEU A 140 -5.30 2.70 -11.68
CA LEU A 140 -5.44 1.38 -12.33
C LEU A 140 -6.89 0.96 -12.43
N PHE A 141 -7.68 1.07 -11.35
CA PHE A 141 -9.12 0.79 -11.40
C PHE A 141 -9.85 1.66 -12.40
N TYR A 142 -9.58 2.95 -12.42
CA TYR A 142 -10.19 3.87 -13.37
C TYR A 142 -9.87 3.50 -14.83
N PHE A 143 -8.60 3.29 -15.17
CA PHE A 143 -8.23 2.95 -16.54
C PHE A 143 -8.70 1.55 -16.96
N PHE A 144 -8.81 0.62 -16.02
CA PHE A 144 -9.44 -0.67 -16.27
C PHE A 144 -10.93 -0.52 -16.63
N GLU A 145 -11.70 0.26 -15.87
CA GLU A 145 -13.11 0.54 -16.16
C GLU A 145 -13.30 1.24 -17.51
N GLU A 146 -12.49 2.25 -17.76
CA GLU A 146 -12.53 3.05 -19.01
C GLU A 146 -11.96 2.30 -20.22
N LYS A 147 -11.49 1.08 -20.06
CA LYS A 147 -10.87 0.26 -21.10
C LYS A 147 -9.66 0.93 -21.78
N LYS A 148 -8.97 1.81 -21.06
CA LYS A 148 -7.76 2.53 -21.52
C LYS A 148 -6.51 1.67 -21.29
N ASN A 149 -6.34 0.62 -22.10
CA ASN A 149 -5.33 -0.42 -21.86
C ASN A 149 -3.90 0.12 -21.81
N THR A 150 -3.52 1.07 -22.67
CA THR A 150 -2.17 1.63 -22.68
C THR A 150 -1.87 2.40 -21.38
N LEU A 151 -2.82 3.21 -20.91
CA LEU A 151 -2.67 3.90 -19.63
C LEU A 151 -2.68 2.92 -18.45
N PHE A 152 -3.51 1.88 -18.52
CA PHE A 152 -3.49 0.82 -17.52
C PHE A 152 -2.09 0.18 -17.41
N LEU A 153 -1.46 -0.19 -18.54
CA LEU A 153 -0.12 -0.79 -18.55
C LEU A 153 0.96 0.20 -18.07
N LEU A 154 0.84 1.48 -18.42
CA LEU A 154 1.74 2.51 -17.88
C LEU A 154 1.64 2.60 -16.35
N PHE A 155 0.43 2.66 -15.80
CA PHE A 155 0.23 2.74 -14.36
C PHE A 155 0.56 1.42 -13.64
N LEU A 156 0.36 0.27 -14.29
CA LEU A 156 0.86 -1.01 -13.82
C LEU A 156 2.38 -0.98 -13.65
N PHE A 157 3.10 -0.49 -14.66
CA PHE A 157 4.55 -0.36 -14.57
C PHE A 157 4.97 0.57 -13.42
N LEU A 158 4.31 1.71 -13.22
CA LEU A 158 4.56 2.59 -12.09
C LEU A 158 4.29 1.91 -10.74
N CYS A 159 3.22 1.11 -10.64
CA CYS A 159 2.95 0.32 -9.43
C CYS A 159 4.06 -0.69 -9.14
N LEU A 160 4.56 -1.39 -10.16
CA LEU A 160 5.66 -2.34 -9.99
C LEU A 160 6.94 -1.67 -9.50
N MET A 161 7.20 -0.41 -9.87
CA MET A 161 8.35 0.36 -9.40
C MET A 161 8.28 0.79 -7.94
N ILE A 162 7.15 0.60 -7.23
CA ILE A 162 6.99 1.07 -5.85
C ILE A 162 7.79 0.20 -4.88
N ARG A 163 7.51 -1.11 -4.87
CA ARG A 163 8.18 -2.13 -4.06
C ARG A 163 7.92 -3.52 -4.63
N GLU A 164 8.81 -4.45 -4.35
CA GLU A 164 8.78 -5.83 -4.85
C GLU A 164 7.44 -6.54 -4.55
N GLU A 165 6.90 -6.37 -3.34
CA GLU A 165 5.66 -7.05 -2.91
C GLU A 165 4.40 -6.52 -3.60
N VAL A 166 4.42 -5.30 -4.15
CA VAL A 166 3.28 -4.73 -4.89
C VAL A 166 2.95 -5.56 -6.11
N SER A 167 3.94 -6.22 -6.69
CA SER A 167 3.76 -7.13 -7.83
C SER A 167 2.84 -8.32 -7.53
N LEU A 168 2.82 -8.80 -6.28
CA LEU A 168 1.89 -9.85 -5.88
C LEU A 168 0.45 -9.33 -5.86
N VAL A 169 0.22 -8.10 -5.42
CA VAL A 169 -1.12 -7.47 -5.43
C VAL A 169 -1.60 -7.23 -6.86
N THR A 170 -0.71 -6.75 -7.74
CA THR A 170 -1.05 -6.55 -9.16
C THR A 170 -1.30 -7.86 -9.89
N SER A 171 -0.66 -8.97 -9.49
CA SER A 171 -0.98 -10.29 -10.06
C SER A 171 -2.43 -10.73 -9.74
N PHE A 172 -2.91 -10.48 -8.53
CA PHE A 172 -4.31 -10.72 -8.14
C PHE A 172 -5.28 -9.76 -8.85
N PHE A 173 -4.85 -8.53 -9.13
CA PHE A 173 -5.62 -7.64 -10.01
C PHE A 173 -5.78 -8.27 -11.41
N GLY A 174 -4.72 -8.89 -11.95
CA GLY A 174 -4.78 -9.64 -13.22
C GLY A 174 -5.78 -10.79 -13.18
N ILE A 175 -5.85 -11.56 -12.07
CA ILE A 175 -6.87 -12.60 -11.86
C ILE A 175 -8.27 -12.00 -11.88
N TYR A 176 -8.49 -10.89 -11.16
CA TYR A 176 -9.76 -10.15 -11.19
C TYR A 176 -10.16 -9.76 -12.61
N MET A 177 -9.22 -9.28 -13.42
CA MET A 177 -9.47 -8.91 -14.83
C MET A 177 -9.88 -10.11 -15.68
N MET A 178 -9.25 -11.28 -15.47
CA MET A 178 -9.64 -12.51 -16.16
C MET A 178 -11.07 -12.92 -15.82
N ILE A 179 -11.47 -12.85 -14.55
CA ILE A 179 -12.86 -13.10 -14.11
C ILE A 179 -13.83 -12.09 -14.75
N LYS A 180 -13.37 -10.84 -14.98
CA LYS A 180 -14.12 -9.81 -15.73
C LYS A 180 -14.05 -9.99 -17.26
N LYS A 181 -13.61 -11.16 -17.74
CA LYS A 181 -13.52 -11.54 -19.16
C LYS A 181 -12.52 -10.66 -19.98
N ARG A 182 -11.59 -10.00 -19.31
CA ARG A 182 -10.48 -9.25 -19.94
C ARG A 182 -9.24 -10.15 -19.98
N TYR A 183 -9.34 -11.29 -20.64
CA TYR A 183 -8.38 -12.39 -20.54
C TYR A 183 -6.96 -12.01 -20.93
N LEU A 184 -6.76 -11.39 -22.10
CA LEU A 184 -5.41 -11.03 -22.56
C LEU A 184 -4.73 -10.03 -21.61
N LEU A 185 -5.43 -8.97 -21.24
CA LEU A 185 -4.86 -7.94 -20.36
C LEU A 185 -4.62 -8.50 -18.95
N GLY A 186 -5.54 -9.34 -18.44
CA GLY A 186 -5.37 -10.01 -17.16
C GLY A 186 -4.18 -10.98 -17.16
N PHE A 187 -4.04 -11.78 -18.19
CA PHE A 187 -2.91 -12.70 -18.35
C PHE A 187 -1.57 -11.95 -18.43
N LEU A 188 -1.49 -10.89 -19.25
CA LEU A 188 -0.30 -10.03 -19.33
C LEU A 188 0.03 -9.40 -17.97
N THR A 189 -0.98 -8.92 -17.24
CA THR A 189 -0.77 -8.36 -15.91
C THR A 189 -0.18 -9.39 -14.94
N ILE A 190 -0.71 -10.61 -14.91
CA ILE A 190 -0.18 -11.70 -14.08
C ILE A 190 1.28 -11.99 -14.42
N ILE A 191 1.55 -12.23 -15.70
CA ILE A 191 2.89 -12.64 -16.16
C ILE A 191 3.91 -11.55 -15.88
N LEU A 192 3.62 -10.29 -16.23
CA LEU A 192 4.52 -9.16 -15.97
C LEU A 192 4.79 -9.00 -14.48
N SER A 193 3.76 -9.11 -13.64
CA SER A 193 3.89 -8.99 -12.19
C SER A 193 4.74 -10.09 -11.58
N LEU A 194 4.51 -11.35 -11.97
CA LEU A 194 5.26 -12.49 -11.43
C LEU A 194 6.71 -12.53 -11.94
N ILE A 195 6.94 -12.22 -13.21
CA ILE A 195 8.30 -12.09 -13.76
C ILE A 195 9.05 -10.96 -13.04
N TYR A 196 8.41 -9.79 -12.86
CA TYR A 196 9.01 -8.69 -12.12
C TYR A 196 9.36 -9.09 -10.67
N PHE A 197 8.42 -9.71 -9.96
CA PHE A 197 8.65 -10.22 -8.60
C PHE A 197 9.87 -11.14 -8.54
N TYR A 198 9.92 -12.12 -9.45
CA TYR A 198 11.03 -13.08 -9.49
C TYR A 198 12.37 -12.40 -9.77
N ILE A 199 12.44 -11.57 -10.81
CA ILE A 199 13.68 -10.89 -11.20
C ILE A 199 14.15 -9.96 -10.08
N VAL A 200 13.25 -9.19 -9.49
CA VAL A 200 13.61 -8.25 -8.41
C VAL A 200 14.11 -9.00 -7.18
N LEU A 201 13.35 -9.98 -6.70
CA LEU A 201 13.64 -10.64 -5.43
C LEU A 201 14.86 -11.58 -5.51
N PHE A 202 15.06 -12.28 -6.64
CA PHE A 202 16.08 -13.32 -6.77
C PHE A 202 17.31 -12.92 -7.60
N VAL A 203 17.24 -11.83 -8.36
CA VAL A 203 18.34 -11.37 -9.20
C VAL A 203 18.80 -9.97 -8.80
N ILE A 204 17.90 -8.98 -8.81
CA ILE A 204 18.29 -7.57 -8.64
C ILE A 204 18.69 -7.28 -7.18
N MET A 205 17.81 -7.54 -6.22
CA MET A 205 18.09 -7.21 -4.82
C MET A 205 19.32 -7.94 -4.27
N PRO A 206 19.54 -9.25 -4.55
CA PRO A 206 20.75 -9.92 -4.12
C PRO A 206 22.05 -9.33 -4.70
N SER A 207 22.01 -8.73 -5.90
CA SER A 207 23.21 -8.10 -6.49
C SER A 207 23.68 -6.83 -5.76
N PHE A 208 22.83 -6.26 -4.90
CA PHE A 208 23.17 -5.12 -4.04
C PHE A 208 23.68 -5.53 -2.66
N ARG A 209 23.70 -6.84 -2.32
CA ARG A 209 24.13 -7.37 -1.02
C ARG A 209 25.54 -7.90 -1.10
N ALA A 210 26.28 -7.81 0.03
CA ALA A 210 27.60 -8.43 0.13
C ALA A 210 27.51 -9.97 -0.01
N GLU A 211 28.56 -10.59 -0.56
CA GLU A 211 28.60 -12.04 -0.81
C GLU A 211 28.39 -12.88 0.46
N ASP A 212 28.93 -12.40 1.58
CA ASP A 212 28.85 -13.09 2.89
C ASP A 212 27.54 -12.84 3.63
N PHE A 213 26.68 -11.97 3.12
CA PHE A 213 25.41 -11.64 3.77
C PHE A 213 24.33 -12.64 3.37
N ASN A 214 23.45 -12.97 4.33
CA ASN A 214 22.31 -13.85 4.06
C ASN A 214 21.49 -13.31 2.87
N LYS A 215 21.47 -14.05 1.76
CA LYS A 215 20.79 -13.66 0.52
C LYS A 215 19.25 -13.66 0.63
N ALA A 216 18.70 -14.10 1.76
CA ALA A 216 17.27 -14.03 2.02
C ALA A 216 16.80 -12.56 2.10
N HIS A 217 15.64 -12.29 1.55
CA HIS A 217 15.00 -10.98 1.70
C HIS A 217 14.78 -10.68 3.18
N ILE A 218 14.97 -9.42 3.60
CA ILE A 218 14.78 -9.01 5.01
C ILE A 218 13.42 -9.40 5.56
N SER A 219 12.38 -9.35 4.74
CA SER A 219 11.03 -9.78 5.16
C SER A 219 11.01 -11.25 5.63
N ALA A 220 11.95 -12.09 5.19
CA ALA A 220 12.02 -13.47 5.66
C ALA A 220 12.27 -13.56 7.17
N VAL A 221 12.90 -12.56 7.79
CA VAL A 221 13.09 -12.49 9.24
C VAL A 221 11.74 -12.48 9.97
N TRP A 222 10.74 -11.81 9.41
CA TRP A 222 9.40 -11.70 9.99
C TRP A 222 8.53 -12.94 9.76
N PHE A 223 9.01 -13.90 8.95
CA PHE A 223 8.34 -15.15 8.62
C PHE A 223 9.13 -16.40 9.03
N LYS A 224 10.30 -16.24 9.66
CA LYS A 224 11.22 -17.33 10.00
C LYS A 224 10.61 -18.45 10.86
N GLU A 225 9.57 -18.14 11.64
CA GLU A 225 8.87 -19.15 12.45
C GLU A 225 7.97 -20.06 11.60
N TRP A 226 7.71 -19.71 10.32
CA TRP A 226 7.04 -20.60 9.38
C TRP A 226 7.99 -21.60 8.74
N GLY A 227 9.31 -21.34 8.73
CA GLY A 227 10.33 -22.20 8.13
C GLY A 227 11.63 -21.45 7.88
N SER A 228 12.67 -22.17 7.53
CA SER A 228 14.01 -21.64 7.24
C SER A 228 14.19 -21.23 5.76
N THR A 229 13.34 -21.78 4.88
CA THR A 229 13.32 -21.48 3.44
C THR A 229 11.95 -21.00 3.00
N TYR A 230 11.89 -20.26 1.89
CA TYR A 230 10.59 -19.81 1.32
C TYR A 230 9.65 -20.98 1.01
N SER A 231 10.18 -22.11 0.53
CA SER A 231 9.37 -23.30 0.28
C SER A 231 8.79 -23.87 1.57
N GLU A 232 9.58 -24.00 2.63
CA GLU A 232 9.09 -24.46 3.95
C GLU A 232 8.04 -23.50 4.51
N MET A 233 8.26 -22.18 4.44
CA MET A 233 7.29 -21.17 4.88
C MET A 233 5.95 -21.36 4.19
N ILE A 234 5.96 -21.45 2.84
CA ILE A 234 4.74 -21.64 2.04
C ILE A 234 4.06 -22.96 2.37
N MET A 235 4.83 -24.06 2.45
CA MET A 235 4.29 -25.39 2.75
C MET A 235 3.67 -25.41 4.16
N ASN A 236 4.35 -24.87 5.17
CA ASN A 236 3.83 -24.84 6.54
C ASN A 236 2.55 -24.00 6.65
N ILE A 237 2.49 -22.84 5.98
CA ILE A 237 1.30 -21.99 5.96
C ILE A 237 0.11 -22.72 5.28
N LEU A 238 0.35 -23.38 4.15
CA LEU A 238 -0.72 -24.00 3.37
C LEU A 238 -1.19 -25.33 3.93
N PHE A 239 -0.27 -26.16 4.43
CA PHE A 239 -0.59 -27.54 4.86
C PHE A 239 -0.86 -27.66 6.36
N ASN A 240 -0.64 -26.59 7.15
CA ASN A 240 -1.00 -26.54 8.57
C ASN A 240 -2.04 -25.44 8.85
N PRO A 241 -3.26 -25.51 8.27
CA PRO A 241 -4.22 -24.40 8.34
C PRO A 241 -4.68 -24.09 9.77
N ILE A 242 -4.74 -25.06 10.67
CA ILE A 242 -5.13 -24.83 12.07
C ILE A 242 -4.05 -24.01 12.79
N ASP A 243 -2.78 -24.38 12.65
CA ASP A 243 -1.66 -23.63 13.21
C ASP A 243 -1.58 -22.22 12.60
N THR A 244 -1.74 -22.10 11.28
CA THR A 244 -1.78 -20.83 10.58
C THR A 244 -2.89 -19.93 11.12
N LEU A 245 -4.11 -20.44 11.25
CA LEU A 245 -5.23 -19.67 11.79
C LEU A 245 -5.00 -19.28 13.26
N SER A 246 -4.43 -20.15 14.08
CA SER A 246 -4.13 -19.86 15.48
C SER A 246 -3.17 -18.67 15.64
N LYS A 247 -2.21 -18.51 14.73
CA LYS A 247 -1.21 -17.42 14.73
C LYS A 247 -1.73 -16.12 14.11
N ILE A 248 -2.74 -16.21 13.23
CA ILE A 248 -3.41 -15.04 12.66
C ILE A 248 -4.51 -14.53 13.59
N LEU A 249 -5.30 -15.43 14.16
CA LEU A 249 -6.47 -15.10 14.98
C LEU A 249 -6.10 -14.77 16.43
N ILE A 250 -5.01 -14.05 16.64
CA ILE A 250 -4.64 -13.51 17.96
C ILE A 250 -5.34 -12.15 18.18
N PRO A 251 -5.71 -11.80 19.42
CA PRO A 251 -6.49 -10.60 19.70
C PRO A 251 -5.96 -9.31 19.08
N PRO A 252 -4.65 -8.98 19.10
CA PRO A 252 -4.16 -7.75 18.47
C PRO A 252 -4.37 -7.70 16.96
N LYS A 253 -4.18 -8.82 16.24
CA LYS A 253 -4.38 -8.89 14.80
C LYS A 253 -5.86 -8.82 14.44
N ILE A 254 -6.73 -9.50 15.20
CA ILE A 254 -8.19 -9.39 15.02
C ILE A 254 -8.62 -7.94 15.24
N GLY A 255 -8.16 -7.29 16.32
CA GLY A 255 -8.44 -5.89 16.59
C GLY A 255 -8.02 -4.97 15.44
N ASN A 256 -6.82 -5.15 14.92
CA ASN A 256 -6.32 -4.39 13.77
C ASN A 256 -7.18 -4.62 12.51
N PHE A 257 -7.56 -5.88 12.21
CA PHE A 257 -8.42 -6.18 11.06
C PHE A 257 -9.80 -5.54 11.18
N VAL A 258 -10.39 -5.56 12.37
CA VAL A 258 -11.66 -4.91 12.65
C VAL A 258 -11.52 -3.39 12.49
N MET A 259 -10.47 -2.77 13.03
CA MET A 259 -10.21 -1.32 12.90
C MET A 259 -9.96 -0.87 11.46
N ILE A 260 -9.47 -1.75 10.59
CA ILE A 260 -9.35 -1.49 9.15
C ILE A 260 -10.74 -1.45 8.48
N LEU A 261 -11.69 -2.27 8.90
CA LEU A 261 -12.98 -2.41 8.23
C LEU A 261 -14.08 -1.54 8.80
N ILE A 262 -14.03 -1.21 10.10
CA ILE A 262 -15.06 -0.39 10.79
C ILE A 262 -15.30 0.95 10.10
N PRO A 263 -14.28 1.74 9.71
CA PRO A 263 -14.53 3.06 9.11
C PRO A 263 -15.34 2.99 7.82
N LEU A 264 -15.23 1.86 7.09
CA LEU A 264 -16.05 1.57 5.90
C LEU A 264 -17.27 0.69 6.22
N LEU A 265 -17.64 0.52 7.50
CA LEU A 265 -18.78 -0.27 7.98
C LEU A 265 -18.80 -1.69 7.37
N PHE A 266 -17.63 -2.29 7.18
CA PHE A 266 -17.44 -3.60 6.54
C PHE A 266 -17.97 -3.71 5.10
N ILE A 267 -18.39 -2.60 4.47
CA ILE A 267 -19.02 -2.59 3.13
C ILE A 267 -18.06 -3.02 2.04
N SER A 268 -16.76 -2.85 2.24
CA SER A 268 -15.74 -3.39 1.32
C SER A 268 -15.91 -4.90 1.08
N LEU A 269 -16.41 -5.65 2.09
CA LEU A 269 -16.71 -7.07 1.96
C LEU A 269 -17.94 -7.35 1.07
N GLY A 270 -18.79 -6.35 0.80
CA GLY A 270 -19.92 -6.47 -0.12
C GLY A 270 -19.55 -6.76 -1.57
N ASN A 271 -18.28 -6.55 -1.93
CA ASN A 271 -17.73 -7.01 -3.20
C ASN A 271 -16.45 -7.82 -2.98
N MET A 272 -16.61 -9.07 -2.54
CA MET A 272 -15.50 -9.98 -2.26
C MET A 272 -14.55 -10.17 -3.44
N LEU A 273 -15.04 -10.12 -4.67
CA LEU A 273 -14.20 -10.29 -5.86
C LEU A 273 -13.14 -9.17 -5.97
N ILE A 274 -13.53 -7.92 -5.67
CA ILE A 274 -12.59 -6.80 -5.62
C ILE A 274 -11.73 -6.91 -4.36
N PHE A 275 -12.34 -7.21 -3.21
CA PHE A 275 -11.63 -7.34 -1.94
C PHE A 275 -10.49 -8.36 -2.01
N CYS A 276 -10.69 -9.47 -2.74
CA CYS A 276 -9.68 -10.51 -2.93
C CYS A 276 -8.40 -10.02 -3.62
N ILE A 277 -8.41 -8.89 -4.32
CA ILE A 277 -7.18 -8.29 -4.88
C ILE A 277 -6.21 -7.91 -3.75
N ALA A 278 -6.71 -7.59 -2.55
CA ALA A 278 -5.90 -7.23 -1.39
C ALA A 278 -5.28 -8.45 -0.66
N ILE A 279 -5.70 -9.68 -0.98
CA ILE A 279 -5.26 -10.90 -0.26
C ILE A 279 -3.73 -11.00 -0.14
N PRO A 280 -2.90 -10.77 -1.18
CA PRO A 280 -1.46 -10.88 -1.02
C PRO A 280 -0.89 -9.91 0.01
N ASN A 281 -1.33 -8.65 0.01
CA ASN A 281 -0.88 -7.68 1.00
C ASN A 281 -1.40 -8.01 2.41
N LEU A 282 -2.68 -8.42 2.55
CA LEU A 282 -3.22 -8.88 3.82
C LEU A 282 -2.48 -10.13 4.33
N ALA A 283 -2.17 -11.09 3.45
CA ALA A 283 -1.40 -12.25 3.83
C ALA A 283 -0.01 -11.86 4.34
N MET A 284 0.71 -11.00 3.63
CA MET A 284 2.03 -10.53 4.09
C MET A 284 1.97 -9.81 5.43
N THR A 285 0.95 -9.01 5.68
CA THR A 285 0.84 -8.25 6.93
C THR A 285 0.36 -9.10 8.11
N PHE A 286 -0.60 -10.00 7.90
CA PHE A 286 -1.21 -10.80 8.97
C PHE A 286 -0.50 -12.12 9.25
N LEU A 287 0.22 -12.71 8.28
CA LEU A 287 1.09 -13.88 8.49
C LEU A 287 2.42 -13.51 9.11
N SER A 288 2.84 -12.26 9.05
CA SER A 288 4.04 -11.79 9.75
C SER A 288 3.92 -12.01 11.26
N PHE A 289 5.02 -12.42 11.90
CA PHE A 289 5.10 -12.52 13.36
C PHE A 289 5.21 -11.16 14.05
N SER A 290 5.56 -10.12 13.33
CA SER A 290 5.50 -8.75 13.83
C SER A 290 4.06 -8.24 13.86
N ILE A 291 3.52 -7.95 15.03
CA ILE A 291 2.19 -7.35 15.20
C ILE A 291 2.11 -5.98 14.52
N THR A 292 3.24 -5.26 14.44
CA THR A 292 3.31 -3.93 13.80
C THR A 292 2.93 -3.98 12.33
N HIS A 293 3.25 -5.06 11.61
CA HIS A 293 2.89 -5.19 10.19
C HIS A 293 1.39 -5.23 9.94
N SER A 294 0.60 -5.77 10.86
CA SER A 294 -0.86 -5.79 10.77
C SER A 294 -1.53 -4.53 11.32
N SER A 295 -0.75 -3.58 11.84
CA SER A 295 -1.29 -2.39 12.50
C SER A 295 -2.00 -1.46 11.51
N TYR A 296 -3.22 -1.04 11.87
CA TYR A 296 -4.01 -0.09 11.07
C TYR A 296 -3.47 1.34 11.08
N ILE A 297 -2.54 1.67 11.98
CA ILE A 297 -1.89 2.98 12.07
C ILE A 297 -0.54 3.06 11.35
N LEU A 298 -0.14 1.99 10.65
CA LEU A 298 1.11 1.94 9.91
C LEU A 298 0.88 1.73 8.41
N TYR A 299 1.85 2.11 7.62
CA TYR A 299 1.83 2.16 6.16
C TYR A 299 1.73 0.80 5.44
N TYR A 300 1.95 -0.32 6.14
CA TYR A 300 2.01 -1.66 5.51
C TYR A 300 0.75 -2.06 4.74
N LEU A 301 -0.39 -1.48 5.08
CA LEU A 301 -1.67 -1.73 4.41
C LEU A 301 -1.95 -0.81 3.21
N SER A 302 -1.02 0.10 2.89
CA SER A 302 -1.20 1.06 1.78
C SER A 302 -1.63 0.44 0.45
N PRO A 303 -1.12 -0.74 0.03
CA PRO A 303 -1.61 -1.39 -1.20
C PRO A 303 -3.06 -1.86 -1.13
N SER A 304 -3.57 -2.17 0.07
CA SER A 304 -4.96 -2.64 0.28
C SER A 304 -5.98 -1.50 0.34
N LEU A 305 -5.58 -0.31 0.77
CA LEU A 305 -6.51 0.80 1.00
C LEU A 305 -7.30 1.21 -0.25
N PRO A 306 -6.69 1.46 -1.42
CA PRO A 306 -7.43 1.80 -2.63
C PRO A 306 -8.39 0.69 -3.06
N ILE A 307 -8.04 -0.57 -2.79
CA ILE A 307 -8.88 -1.74 -3.08
C ILE A 307 -10.12 -1.72 -2.17
N PHE A 308 -9.96 -1.43 -0.88
CA PHE A 308 -11.07 -1.35 0.07
C PHE A 308 -12.05 -0.24 -0.29
N PHE A 309 -11.53 0.94 -0.67
CA PHE A 309 -12.38 2.05 -1.09
C PHE A 309 -13.10 1.75 -2.39
N TYR A 310 -12.45 1.16 -3.38
CA TYR A 310 -13.09 0.77 -4.62
C TYR A 310 -14.14 -0.36 -4.40
N ALA A 311 -13.83 -1.33 -3.54
CA ALA A 311 -14.77 -2.37 -3.14
C ALA A 311 -15.98 -1.80 -2.40
N ALA A 312 -15.77 -0.78 -1.54
CA ALA A 312 -16.84 -0.11 -0.82
C ALA A 312 -17.78 0.67 -1.75
N ILE A 313 -17.24 1.41 -2.75
CA ILE A 313 -18.06 2.08 -3.78
C ILE A 313 -18.98 1.07 -4.46
N SER A 314 -18.42 -0.04 -4.90
CA SER A 314 -19.18 -1.11 -5.55
C SER A 314 -20.16 -1.80 -4.60
N GLY A 315 -19.77 -1.99 -3.33
CA GLY A 315 -20.63 -2.55 -2.28
C GLY A 315 -21.84 -1.67 -1.97
N ILE A 316 -21.63 -0.36 -1.79
CA ILE A 316 -22.70 0.63 -1.59
C ILE A 316 -23.69 0.59 -2.76
N SER A 317 -23.18 0.58 -3.99
CA SER A 317 -24.03 0.51 -5.18
C SER A 317 -24.90 -0.75 -5.20
N LYS A 318 -24.36 -1.91 -4.84
CA LYS A 318 -25.12 -3.17 -4.77
C LYS A 318 -26.17 -3.16 -3.67
N ILE A 319 -25.82 -2.73 -2.45
CA ILE A 319 -26.72 -2.72 -1.29
C ILE A 319 -27.89 -1.77 -1.54
N SER A 320 -27.64 -0.64 -2.18
CA SER A 320 -28.69 0.34 -2.52
C SER A 320 -29.72 -0.21 -3.52
N THR A 321 -29.36 -1.16 -4.38
CA THR A 321 -30.34 -1.82 -5.28
C THR A 321 -31.34 -2.69 -4.52
N TRP A 322 -31.00 -3.17 -3.34
CA TRP A 322 -31.91 -3.98 -2.51
C TRP A 322 -32.98 -3.16 -1.81
N ARG A 323 -32.97 -1.80 -1.94
CA ARG A 323 -33.93 -0.86 -1.31
C ARG A 323 -34.00 -0.96 0.22
N ILE A 324 -33.12 -1.70 0.86
CA ILE A 324 -33.11 -1.91 2.32
C ILE A 324 -32.41 -0.75 3.02
N VAL A 325 -31.37 -0.19 2.37
CA VAL A 325 -30.55 0.86 2.96
C VAL A 325 -30.50 2.07 2.04
N ASN A 326 -30.73 3.25 2.62
CA ASN A 326 -30.61 4.52 1.91
C ASN A 326 -29.12 4.83 1.69
N GLN A 327 -28.71 5.05 0.44
CA GLN A 327 -27.35 5.36 0.05
C GLN A 327 -26.81 6.62 0.78
N ASN A 328 -27.67 7.63 0.97
CA ASN A 328 -27.30 8.85 1.71
C ASN A 328 -26.94 8.53 3.16
N ALA A 329 -27.80 7.79 3.85
CA ALA A 329 -27.57 7.41 5.26
C ALA A 329 -26.28 6.59 5.41
N LEU A 330 -26.01 5.68 4.47
CA LEU A 330 -24.83 4.83 4.50
C LEU A 330 -23.53 5.63 4.34
N ILE A 331 -23.48 6.55 3.39
CA ILE A 331 -22.28 7.37 3.16
C ILE A 331 -22.05 8.35 4.31
N HIS A 332 -23.11 8.93 4.89
CA HIS A 332 -22.97 9.72 6.11
C HIS A 332 -22.45 8.90 7.29
N ALA A 333 -22.94 7.66 7.46
CA ALA A 333 -22.45 6.76 8.51
C ALA A 333 -20.97 6.39 8.31
N ILE A 334 -20.53 6.16 7.08
CA ILE A 334 -19.11 5.93 6.74
C ILE A 334 -18.26 7.15 7.12
N LEU A 335 -18.72 8.37 6.80
CA LEU A 335 -17.98 9.58 7.16
C LEU A 335 -17.86 9.73 8.68
N VAL A 336 -18.98 9.55 9.41
CA VAL A 336 -18.98 9.60 10.87
C VAL A 336 -18.06 8.53 11.45
N ALA A 337 -18.15 7.29 10.97
CA ALA A 337 -17.28 6.20 11.41
C ALA A 337 -15.80 6.50 11.15
N SER A 338 -15.47 7.03 9.98
CA SER A 338 -14.08 7.42 9.66
C SER A 338 -13.56 8.50 10.61
N ILE A 339 -14.34 9.56 10.86
CA ILE A 339 -13.95 10.65 11.77
C ILE A 339 -13.83 10.14 13.22
N SER A 340 -14.75 9.28 13.65
CA SER A 340 -14.79 8.81 15.05
C SER A 340 -13.67 7.82 15.37
N THR A 341 -13.04 7.22 14.37
CA THR A 341 -11.97 6.22 14.52
C THR A 341 -10.58 6.78 14.26
N THR A 342 -10.47 8.01 13.74
CA THR A 342 -9.23 8.76 13.59
C THR A 342 -8.85 9.47 14.89
#